data_270a43104047c0dad6abcfb5d9aaee1d
#
_entry.id   270a43104047c0dad6abcfb5d9aaee1d
#
_cell.length_a   1.000
_cell.length_b   1.000
_cell.length_c   1.000
_cell.angle_alpha   90.00
_cell.angle_beta   90.00
_cell.angle_gamma   90.00
#
_symmetry.space_group_name_H-M   'P 1'
#
loop_
_entity.id
_entity.type
_entity.pdbx_description
1 polymer ?
#
loop_
_entity_poly.entity_id
_entity_poly.type
_entity_poly.pdbx_seq_one_letter_code
_entity_poly.pdbx_strand_id
1 'polypeptide(L)'
;MFIAKDDEAKIHPVLTNLALAYPQTGLVASKLSPAVDVGEGEEDGTYFQFDKANLQGGQDDIRALGTRASSFDWKLETDTFHAEEHTLEKPIDWREFKKFKKYLDLGRTTQEIMLEILLLNYEVRVGDMFCAAANYGATHKTTLSGT
;
A
#
# COMPACT_ATOMS: atom_id res chain seq x y z
N MET A 1 -34.26 -41.27 -3.02
CA MET A 1 -33.29 -40.18 -3.07
C MET A 1 -33.92 -39.10 -3.96
N PHE A 2 -34.63 -38.15 -3.36
CA PHE A 2 -35.28 -37.06 -4.11
C PHE A 2 -34.24 -35.99 -4.35
N ILE A 3 -33.82 -35.86 -5.59
CA ILE A 3 -33.07 -34.70 -6.04
C ILE A 3 -34.08 -33.58 -6.15
N ALA A 4 -34.01 -32.59 -5.27
CA ALA A 4 -34.79 -31.38 -5.38
C ALA A 4 -34.42 -30.70 -6.70
N LYS A 5 -35.37 -30.68 -7.61
CA LYS A 5 -35.29 -30.06 -8.92
C LYS A 5 -35.47 -28.56 -8.70
N ASP A 6 -34.40 -27.81 -9.03
CA ASP A 6 -34.45 -26.39 -9.37
C ASP A 6 -35.11 -25.44 -8.35
N ASP A 7 -34.50 -25.27 -7.21
CA ASP A 7 -34.50 -23.96 -6.58
C ASP A 7 -33.40 -23.13 -7.28
N GLU A 8 -33.66 -22.67 -8.50
CA GLU A 8 -32.94 -21.57 -9.09
C GLU A 8 -33.15 -20.38 -8.14
N ALA A 9 -32.19 -20.18 -7.23
CA ALA A 9 -32.19 -18.99 -6.38
C ALA A 9 -32.38 -17.80 -7.31
N LYS A 10 -33.55 -17.17 -7.23
CA LYS A 10 -33.88 -16.01 -8.08
C LYS A 10 -32.92 -14.88 -7.69
N ILE A 11 -31.84 -14.81 -8.44
CA ILE A 11 -30.84 -13.74 -8.26
C ILE A 11 -31.53 -12.42 -8.57
N HIS A 12 -31.69 -11.59 -7.55
CA HIS A 12 -32.33 -10.28 -7.70
C HIS A 12 -31.24 -9.28 -8.16
N PRO A 13 -31.30 -8.74 -9.39
CA PRO A 13 -30.24 -7.93 -9.96
C PRO A 13 -29.97 -6.65 -9.15
N VAL A 14 -30.99 -6.07 -8.55
CA VAL A 14 -30.85 -4.85 -7.71
C VAL A 14 -30.09 -5.14 -6.42
N LEU A 15 -30.36 -6.28 -5.75
CA LEU A 15 -29.67 -6.67 -4.53
C LEU A 15 -28.22 -7.06 -4.83
N THR A 16 -27.96 -7.70 -5.97
CA THR A 16 -26.61 -8.04 -6.41
C THR A 16 -25.81 -6.77 -6.69
N ASN A 17 -26.37 -5.80 -7.40
CA ASN A 17 -25.72 -4.52 -7.66
C ASN A 17 -25.47 -3.72 -6.38
N LEU A 18 -26.38 -3.77 -5.41
CA LEU A 18 -26.22 -3.12 -4.12
C LEU A 18 -25.08 -3.75 -3.31
N ALA A 19 -24.95 -5.07 -3.33
CA ALA A 19 -23.89 -5.79 -2.65
C ALA A 19 -22.50 -5.51 -3.26
N LEU A 20 -22.43 -5.29 -4.58
CA LEU A 20 -21.18 -4.97 -5.30
C LEU A 20 -20.80 -3.49 -5.21
N ALA A 21 -21.75 -2.61 -4.91
CA ALA A 21 -21.55 -1.16 -4.84
C ALA A 21 -21.04 -0.66 -3.47
N TYR A 22 -20.44 -1.51 -2.64
CA TYR A 22 -19.87 -1.10 -1.36
C TYR A 22 -18.34 -0.92 -1.50
N PRO A 23 -17.88 0.21 -2.09
CA PRO A 23 -16.47 0.48 -2.15
C PRO A 23 -15.92 0.67 -0.74
N GLN A 24 -14.76 0.10 -0.47
CA GLN A 24 -14.04 0.34 0.77
C GLN A 24 -13.62 1.82 0.82
N THR A 25 -14.41 2.61 1.54
CA THR A 25 -14.09 4.02 1.77
C THR A 25 -13.32 4.14 3.08
N GLY A 26 -12.14 4.72 3.04
CA GLY A 26 -11.35 4.96 4.24
C GLY A 26 -9.94 4.40 4.21
N LEU A 27 -9.47 3.95 3.04
CA LEU A 27 -8.08 3.54 2.87
C LEU A 27 -7.14 4.74 3.08
N VAL A 28 -6.16 4.59 3.93
CA VAL A 28 -5.24 5.65 4.36
C VAL A 28 -3.82 5.38 3.86
N ALA A 29 -3.50 4.16 3.46
CA ALA A 29 -2.17 3.73 3.05
C ALA A 29 -1.55 4.63 1.98
N SER A 30 -2.31 5.01 0.96
CA SER A 30 -1.84 5.89 -0.11
C SER A 30 -1.46 7.31 0.35
N LYS A 31 -1.99 7.75 1.51
CA LYS A 31 -1.64 9.03 2.12
C LYS A 31 -0.42 8.93 3.01
N LEU A 32 -0.23 7.76 3.65
CA LEU A 32 0.91 7.48 4.52
C LEU A 32 2.16 7.09 3.73
N SER A 33 1.97 6.32 2.67
CA SER A 33 3.04 5.84 1.79
C SER A 33 2.68 6.19 0.35
N PRO A 34 3.05 7.38 -0.12
CA PRO A 34 2.79 7.78 -1.49
C PRO A 34 3.59 6.92 -2.47
N ALA A 35 2.97 6.58 -3.59
CA ALA A 35 3.63 5.84 -4.65
C ALA A 35 4.71 6.71 -5.32
N VAL A 36 5.87 6.12 -5.57
CA VAL A 36 6.97 6.72 -6.32
C VAL A 36 7.18 5.89 -7.58
N ASP A 37 7.27 6.55 -8.72
CA ASP A 37 7.58 5.89 -9.97
C ASP A 37 9.10 5.69 -10.07
N VAL A 38 9.52 4.44 -10.18
CA VAL A 38 10.95 4.05 -10.26
C VAL A 38 11.42 3.76 -11.68
N GLY A 39 10.55 3.91 -12.69
CA GLY A 39 10.84 3.60 -14.07
C GLY A 39 10.45 2.19 -14.53
N GLU A 40 10.32 2.01 -15.83
CA GLU A 40 9.92 0.72 -16.40
C GLU A 40 11.02 -0.33 -16.25
N GLY A 41 10.71 -1.44 -15.54
CA GLY A 41 11.59 -2.59 -15.42
C GLY A 41 12.70 -2.47 -14.38
N GLU A 42 12.70 -1.43 -13.55
CA GLU A 42 13.61 -1.29 -12.43
C GLU A 42 12.99 -1.85 -11.15
N GLU A 43 13.27 -3.12 -10.86
CA GLU A 43 12.83 -3.77 -9.62
C GLU A 43 13.74 -3.43 -8.44
N ASP A 44 15.03 -3.19 -8.72
CA ASP A 44 16.06 -2.86 -7.75
C ASP A 44 16.69 -1.51 -8.06
N GLY A 45 16.93 -0.72 -7.04
CA GLY A 45 17.58 0.57 -7.23
C GLY A 45 18.26 1.10 -5.98
N THR A 46 18.97 2.19 -6.16
CA THR A 46 19.68 2.89 -5.08
C THR A 46 19.15 4.31 -4.99
N TYR A 47 18.86 4.77 -3.80
CA TYR A 47 18.47 6.15 -3.56
C TYR A 47 19.38 6.84 -2.55
N PHE A 48 19.42 8.16 -2.62
CA PHE A 48 20.23 8.96 -1.69
C PHE A 48 19.42 9.31 -0.46
N GLN A 49 20.05 9.13 0.71
CA GLN A 49 19.48 9.47 1.99
C GLN A 49 20.29 10.56 2.67
N PHE A 50 19.61 11.61 3.13
CA PHE A 50 20.24 12.66 3.93
C PHE A 50 20.20 12.29 5.40
N ASP A 51 21.34 12.29 6.07
CA ASP A 51 21.40 12.10 7.51
C ASP A 51 20.75 13.30 8.24
N LYS A 52 19.97 13.01 9.27
CA LYS A 52 19.40 14.02 10.16
C LYS A 52 20.46 14.89 10.82
N ALA A 53 21.66 14.36 11.04
CA ALA A 53 22.80 15.11 11.55
C ALA A 53 23.18 16.30 10.67
N ASN A 54 22.92 16.22 9.35
CA ASN A 54 23.18 17.32 8.42
C ASN A 54 22.26 18.53 8.66
N LEU A 55 21.12 18.33 9.32
CA LEU A 55 20.14 19.37 9.63
C LEU A 55 20.24 19.87 11.08
N GLN A 56 21.16 19.33 11.87
CA GLN A 56 21.40 19.82 13.23
C GLN A 56 22.15 21.14 13.16
N GLY A 57 21.48 22.22 13.56
CA GLY A 57 22.11 23.51 13.77
C GLY A 57 23.13 23.45 14.91
N GLY A 58 23.91 24.47 15.05
CA GLY A 58 24.96 24.61 16.12
C GLY A 58 26.31 24.87 15.57
N GLN A 59 26.41 25.10 14.27
CA GLN A 59 27.66 25.60 13.66
C GLN A 59 27.79 27.09 13.92
N ASP A 60 29.03 27.51 14.20
CA ASP A 60 29.34 28.92 14.39
C ASP A 60 29.24 29.66 13.05
N ASP A 61 28.22 30.50 12.91
CA ASP A 61 27.92 31.33 11.74
C ASP A 61 28.52 32.76 11.86
N ILE A 62 29.09 33.05 13.02
CA ILE A 62 29.68 34.36 13.30
C ILE A 62 31.04 34.44 12.60
N ARG A 63 31.21 35.45 11.76
CA ARG A 63 32.47 35.74 11.06
C ARG A 63 33.05 37.04 11.49
N ALA A 64 34.32 37.05 11.92
CA ALA A 64 35.08 38.26 12.14
C ALA A 64 35.52 38.88 10.81
N LEU A 65 35.66 40.20 10.79
CA LEU A 65 36.16 40.94 9.62
C LEU A 65 37.55 40.44 9.20
N GLY A 66 37.69 40.06 7.93
CA GLY A 66 38.96 39.56 7.36
C GLY A 66 39.24 38.07 7.54
N THR A 67 38.37 37.32 8.23
CA THR A 67 38.52 35.87 8.37
C THR A 67 37.75 35.09 7.30
N ARG A 68 38.15 33.85 7.04
CA ARG A 68 37.47 32.94 6.16
C ARG A 68 36.16 32.49 6.81
N ALA A 69 35.08 32.34 6.05
CA ALA A 69 33.81 31.78 6.53
C ALA A 69 34.01 30.33 6.97
N SER A 70 33.23 29.89 7.96
CA SER A 70 33.14 28.48 8.34
C SER A 70 32.65 27.65 7.15
N SER A 71 33.27 26.53 6.89
CA SER A 71 32.85 25.60 5.87
C SER A 71 31.91 24.60 6.49
N PHE A 72 30.78 24.40 5.82
CA PHE A 72 29.83 23.34 6.14
C PHE A 72 30.04 22.16 5.18
N ASP A 73 30.10 20.97 5.71
CA ASP A 73 30.17 19.75 4.94
C ASP A 73 28.95 18.87 5.31
N TRP A 74 28.35 18.24 4.31
CA TRP A 74 27.21 17.38 4.48
C TRP A 74 27.48 15.97 3.92
N LYS A 75 26.98 14.98 4.60
CA LYS A 75 27.13 13.58 4.20
C LYS A 75 25.88 13.11 3.47
N LEU A 76 26.10 12.45 2.36
CA LEU A 76 25.10 11.77 1.58
C LEU A 76 25.33 10.27 1.73
N GLU A 77 24.36 9.57 2.22
CA GLU A 77 24.35 8.12 2.31
C GLU A 77 23.51 7.55 1.17
N THR A 78 23.77 6.32 0.80
CA THR A 78 23.01 5.58 -0.21
C THR A 78 22.34 4.39 0.44
N ASP A 79 21.08 4.18 0.11
CA ASP A 79 20.33 2.99 0.51
C ASP A 79 19.72 2.34 -0.72
N THR A 80 19.33 1.07 -0.62
CA THR A 80 18.78 0.30 -1.73
C THR A 80 17.31 0.02 -1.49
N PHE A 81 16.55 -0.06 -2.57
CA PHE A 81 15.17 -0.53 -2.54
C PHE A 81 15.02 -1.77 -3.44
N HIS A 82 14.07 -2.60 -3.10
CA HIS A 82 13.62 -3.73 -3.90
C HIS A 82 12.10 -3.68 -4.01
N ALA A 83 11.59 -3.68 -5.24
CA ALA A 83 10.15 -3.68 -5.53
C ALA A 83 9.65 -5.09 -5.75
N GLU A 84 8.57 -5.46 -5.08
CA GLU A 84 7.90 -6.74 -5.24
C GLU A 84 6.62 -6.58 -6.05
N GLU A 85 6.41 -7.46 -7.03
CA GLU A 85 5.19 -7.49 -7.81
C GLU A 85 4.05 -8.18 -7.04
N HIS A 86 2.91 -7.51 -6.93
CA HIS A 86 1.72 -8.04 -6.29
C HIS A 86 0.60 -8.23 -7.30
N THR A 87 0.30 -9.48 -7.62
CA THR A 87 -0.72 -9.85 -8.60
C THR A 87 -1.76 -10.79 -8.01
N LEU A 88 -2.96 -10.75 -8.58
CA LEU A 88 -4.03 -11.69 -8.28
C LEU A 88 -4.61 -12.23 -9.58
N GLU A 89 -4.94 -13.50 -9.59
CA GLU A 89 -5.58 -14.16 -10.72
C GLU A 89 -6.86 -14.87 -10.27
N LYS A 90 -7.92 -14.74 -11.05
CA LYS A 90 -9.14 -15.56 -10.92
C LYS A 90 -9.51 -16.15 -12.27
N PRO A 91 -9.31 -17.46 -12.48
CA PRO A 91 -9.80 -18.14 -13.68
C PRO A 91 -11.33 -18.14 -13.69
N ILE A 92 -11.93 -17.73 -14.80
CA ILE A 92 -13.36 -17.72 -15.01
C ILE A 92 -13.70 -18.86 -15.98
N ASP A 93 -14.49 -19.85 -15.53
CA ASP A 93 -14.97 -20.92 -16.38
C ASP A 93 -15.98 -20.37 -17.40
N TRP A 94 -15.90 -20.86 -18.64
CA TRP A 94 -16.83 -20.50 -19.70
C TRP A 94 -18.28 -20.78 -19.36
N ARG A 95 -18.56 -21.81 -18.56
CA ARG A 95 -19.90 -22.17 -18.09
C ARG A 95 -20.42 -21.14 -17.08
N GLU A 96 -19.58 -20.69 -16.17
CA GLU A 96 -19.91 -19.61 -15.24
C GLU A 96 -20.19 -18.32 -16.00
N PHE A 97 -19.33 -17.98 -16.97
CA PHE A 97 -19.51 -16.79 -17.79
C PHE A 97 -20.87 -16.81 -18.51
N LYS A 98 -21.25 -17.93 -19.14
CA LYS A 98 -22.55 -18.06 -19.79
C LYS A 98 -23.72 -17.94 -18.82
N LYS A 99 -23.62 -18.52 -17.64
CA LYS A 99 -24.66 -18.53 -16.61
C LYS A 99 -24.93 -17.12 -16.09
N PHE A 100 -23.89 -16.36 -15.84
CA PHE A 100 -24.00 -15.04 -15.21
C PHE A 100 -24.10 -13.88 -16.18
N LYS A 101 -23.72 -14.04 -17.45
CA LYS A 101 -23.73 -12.98 -18.48
C LYS A 101 -25.04 -12.19 -18.56
N LYS A 102 -26.17 -12.83 -18.26
CA LYS A 102 -27.50 -12.19 -18.31
C LYS A 102 -27.73 -11.22 -17.14
N TYR A 103 -27.05 -11.43 -16.01
CA TYR A 103 -27.30 -10.74 -14.75
C TYR A 103 -26.17 -9.82 -14.34
N LEU A 104 -24.96 -10.15 -14.75
CA LEU A 104 -23.73 -9.51 -14.28
C LEU A 104 -22.65 -9.55 -15.36
N ASP A 105 -21.91 -8.46 -15.49
CA ASP A 105 -20.64 -8.47 -16.22
C ASP A 105 -19.56 -9.08 -15.32
N LEU A 106 -19.40 -10.40 -15.46
CA LEU A 106 -18.50 -11.17 -14.60
C LEU A 106 -17.03 -10.71 -14.75
N GLY A 107 -16.62 -10.30 -15.95
CA GLY A 107 -15.28 -9.82 -16.19
C GLY A 107 -14.97 -8.55 -15.41
N ARG A 108 -15.79 -7.53 -15.59
CA ARG A 108 -15.67 -6.25 -14.89
C ARG A 108 -15.76 -6.40 -13.38
N THR A 109 -16.78 -7.13 -12.91
CA THR A 109 -16.96 -7.34 -11.46
C THR A 109 -15.79 -8.06 -10.83
N THR A 110 -15.22 -9.06 -11.52
CA THR A 110 -14.02 -9.75 -11.02
C THR A 110 -12.83 -8.80 -10.93
N GLN A 111 -12.61 -7.95 -11.91
CA GLN A 111 -11.53 -6.95 -11.89
C GLN A 111 -11.72 -5.95 -10.73
N GLU A 112 -12.93 -5.46 -10.51
CA GLU A 112 -13.24 -4.54 -9.41
C GLU A 112 -12.95 -5.20 -8.04
N ILE A 113 -13.39 -6.44 -7.84
CA ILE A 113 -13.12 -7.19 -6.61
C ILE A 113 -11.62 -7.45 -6.41
N MET A 114 -10.91 -7.84 -7.46
CA MET A 114 -9.46 -8.09 -7.37
C MET A 114 -8.69 -6.81 -7.01
N LEU A 115 -9.08 -5.68 -7.61
CA LEU A 115 -8.49 -4.39 -7.27
C LEU A 115 -8.73 -4.01 -5.81
N GLU A 116 -9.95 -4.20 -5.30
CA GLU A 116 -10.26 -3.95 -3.88
C GLU A 116 -9.42 -4.83 -2.95
N ILE A 117 -9.25 -6.12 -3.28
CA ILE A 117 -8.40 -7.02 -2.49
C ILE A 117 -6.94 -6.56 -2.49
N LEU A 118 -6.41 -6.13 -3.64
CA LEU A 118 -5.05 -5.60 -3.72
C LEU A 118 -4.88 -4.33 -2.89
N LEU A 119 -5.85 -3.43 -2.92
CA LEU A 119 -5.84 -2.21 -2.11
C LEU A 119 -5.92 -2.51 -0.61
N LEU A 120 -6.75 -3.46 -0.20
CA LEU A 120 -6.82 -3.91 1.19
C LEU A 120 -5.49 -4.56 1.65
N ASN A 121 -4.90 -5.41 0.82
CA ASN A 121 -3.60 -6.00 1.12
C ASN A 121 -2.51 -4.93 1.24
N TYR A 122 -2.56 -3.88 0.41
CA TYR A 122 -1.67 -2.74 0.52
C TYR A 122 -1.88 -1.98 1.84
N GLU A 123 -3.13 -1.74 2.25
CA GLU A 123 -3.46 -1.12 3.53
C GLU A 123 -2.89 -1.91 4.71
N VAL A 124 -3.05 -3.23 4.70
CA VAL A 124 -2.51 -4.12 5.75
C VAL A 124 -0.98 -4.02 5.80
N ARG A 125 -0.30 -4.13 4.66
CA ARG A 125 1.17 -4.03 4.62
C ARG A 125 1.68 -2.69 5.15
N VAL A 126 1.06 -1.60 4.75
CA VAL A 126 1.43 -0.26 5.25
C VAL A 126 1.15 -0.16 6.75
N GLY A 127 -0.01 -0.66 7.21
CA GLY A 127 -0.34 -0.72 8.63
C GLY A 127 0.67 -1.51 9.44
N ASP A 128 1.03 -2.71 8.98
CA ASP A 128 2.03 -3.55 9.62
C ASP A 128 3.40 -2.86 9.70
N MET A 129 3.82 -2.20 8.62
CA MET A 129 5.08 -1.45 8.59
C MET A 129 5.07 -0.29 9.61
N PHE A 130 3.98 0.47 9.70
CA PHE A 130 3.88 1.58 10.65
C PHE A 130 3.71 1.11 12.09
N CYS A 131 3.06 -0.03 12.33
CA CYS A 131 2.86 -0.58 13.67
C CYS A 131 4.04 -1.45 14.15
N ALA A 132 4.97 -1.80 13.28
CA ALA A 132 6.11 -2.64 13.65
C ALA A 132 7.01 -1.94 14.65
N ALA A 133 7.10 -2.48 15.87
CA ALA A 133 7.92 -1.93 16.93
C ALA A 133 9.42 -1.84 16.56
N ALA A 134 9.89 -2.65 15.60
CA ALA A 134 11.27 -2.62 15.11
C ALA A 134 11.64 -1.30 14.45
N ASN A 135 10.68 -0.62 13.82
CA ASN A 135 10.89 0.62 13.08
C ASN A 135 11.06 1.86 13.97
N TYR A 136 10.86 1.70 15.28
CA TYR A 136 10.95 2.80 16.24
C TYR A 136 12.12 2.61 17.20
N GLY A 137 12.80 3.71 17.53
CA GLY A 137 13.85 3.72 18.54
C GLY A 137 13.33 3.33 19.94
N ALA A 138 14.21 2.87 20.83
CA ALA A 138 13.86 2.41 22.17
C ALA A 138 13.10 3.46 23.00
N THR A 139 13.40 4.74 22.78
CA THR A 139 12.76 5.88 23.48
C THR A 139 11.32 6.16 23.03
N HIS A 140 10.92 5.62 21.87
CA HIS A 140 9.58 5.79 21.29
C HIS A 140 8.67 4.57 21.52
N LYS A 141 9.11 3.60 22.33
CA LYS A 141 8.38 2.39 22.66
C LYS A 141 7.94 2.41 24.11
N THR A 142 6.65 2.18 24.34
CA THR A 142 6.10 2.00 25.67
C THR A 142 5.37 0.67 25.70
N THR A 143 5.77 -0.21 26.62
CA THR A 143 5.05 -1.46 26.87
C THR A 143 3.90 -1.16 27.82
N LEU A 144 2.68 -1.34 27.36
CA LEU A 144 1.50 -1.28 28.23
C LEU A 144 1.47 -2.56 29.07
N SER A 145 1.85 -2.45 30.35
CA SER A 145 1.62 -3.53 31.31
C SER A 145 0.15 -3.47 31.72
N GLY A 146 -0.65 -4.43 31.24
CA GLY A 146 -2.00 -4.61 31.73
C GLY A 146 -1.97 -5.04 33.19
N THR A 147 -2.72 -4.38 34.04
CA THR A 147 -3.12 -4.84 35.37
C THR A 147 -4.26 -5.82 35.25
#